data_b58439217020348e662b7a930efe8cf5
#
_entry.id   b58439217020348e662b7a930efe8cf5
#
_cell.length_a   1.000
_cell.length_b   1.000
_cell.length_c   1.000
_cell.angle_alpha   90.00
_cell.angle_beta   90.00
_cell.angle_gamma   90.00
#
_symmetry.space_group_name_H-M   'P 1'
#
loop_
_entity.id
_entity.type
_entity.pdbx_description
1 polymer ?
#
loop_
_entity_poly.entity_id
_entity_poly.type
_entity_poly.pdbx_seq_one_letter_code
_entity_poly.pdbx_strand_id
1 'polypeptide(L)'
;MDNSLLFKKVYGCLLGGAIGDALGGPVEHWTPEQIRETYGGNLERFVPYDRPPSHHGQFGEGERIGAYTDDTRLKHLLCKAIFHAGGKPRAGDVAHVLAEAYHHAPDAMHEGFVEEYYMKAIWGRDKVIFGGEATNGAIMANSPLGLITACRPDEAYQLGFDLAFFTDGHAKTAAAMMVAAIAEAMRPQATVDGMIEAAQAAHLRFARRREGDHWHTTQWRYDPNLKFLDEALKIARRERDVFAIRQPLIELLEWGHLFSESIHTLVVALSMFVASDGDFKQSIVGAVMYGRDKDSYASVVGALAGAFHGVDVIPPEWGQPVIEANSEVDMREYALRLSELIATDYQTANQNLNDLAALL
;
A
#
# COMPACT_ATOMS: atom_id res chain seq x y z
N MET A 1 -5.90 19.15 16.00
CA MET A 1 -6.07 17.99 15.12
C MET A 1 -5.17 16.81 15.51
N ASP A 2 -4.04 17.04 16.10
CA ASP A 2 -3.00 16.03 16.48
C ASP A 2 -3.45 14.84 17.34
N ASN A 3 -4.56 14.92 18.03
CA ASN A 3 -5.12 13.84 18.88
C ASN A 3 -6.45 13.28 18.35
N SER A 4 -6.89 13.70 17.17
CA SER A 4 -8.12 13.17 16.60
C SER A 4 -7.93 11.71 16.15
N LEU A 5 -8.99 10.91 16.16
CA LEU A 5 -8.95 9.56 15.63
C LEU A 5 -8.54 9.55 14.13
N LEU A 6 -9.00 10.57 13.39
CA LEU A 6 -8.60 10.75 11.99
C LEU A 6 -7.08 10.84 11.85
N PHE A 7 -6.44 11.77 12.57
CA PHE A 7 -4.99 11.91 12.55
C PHE A 7 -4.27 10.64 12.97
N LYS A 8 -4.72 9.99 14.04
CA LYS A 8 -4.11 8.74 14.52
C LYS A 8 -4.13 7.64 13.47
N LYS A 9 -5.25 7.48 12.74
CA LYS A 9 -5.38 6.49 11.68
C LYS A 9 -4.53 6.85 10.45
N VAL A 10 -4.52 8.12 10.05
CA VAL A 10 -3.68 8.60 8.93
C VAL A 10 -2.20 8.40 9.25
N TYR A 11 -1.76 8.83 10.42
CA TYR A 11 -0.36 8.68 10.83
C TYR A 11 0.02 7.21 11.04
N GLY A 12 -0.88 6.41 11.61
CA GLY A 12 -0.72 4.97 11.75
C GLY A 12 -0.51 4.27 10.40
N CYS A 13 -1.27 4.64 9.37
CA CYS A 13 -1.13 4.12 8.02
C CYS A 13 0.26 4.44 7.42
N LEU A 14 0.68 5.70 7.47
CA LEU A 14 1.96 6.13 6.90
C LEU A 14 3.14 5.48 7.64
N LEU A 15 3.16 5.59 8.96
CA LEU A 15 4.25 5.07 9.78
C LEU A 15 4.26 3.53 9.80
N GLY A 16 3.08 2.90 9.86
CA GLY A 16 2.95 1.44 9.82
C GLY A 16 3.47 0.84 8.52
N GLY A 17 3.18 1.49 7.39
CA GLY A 17 3.74 1.10 6.10
C GLY A 17 5.27 1.24 6.06
N ALA A 18 5.80 2.35 6.55
CA ALA A 18 7.24 2.58 6.61
C ALA A 18 7.97 1.59 7.53
N ILE A 19 7.33 1.18 8.63
CA ILE A 19 7.85 0.15 9.55
C ILE A 19 7.93 -1.21 8.88
N GLY A 20 6.87 -1.61 8.17
CA GLY A 20 6.85 -2.89 7.45
C GLY A 20 7.94 -2.96 6.39
N ASP A 21 8.07 -1.91 5.58
CA ASP A 21 9.11 -1.70 4.59
C ASP A 21 10.52 -1.80 5.20
N ALA A 22 10.81 -0.99 6.20
CA ALA A 22 12.12 -0.97 6.86
C ALA A 22 12.47 -2.27 7.60
N LEU A 23 11.48 -3.06 8.01
CA LEU A 23 11.70 -4.37 8.63
C LEU A 23 12.00 -5.44 7.57
N GLY A 24 11.35 -5.36 6.40
CA GLY A 24 11.49 -6.31 5.31
C GLY A 24 12.73 -6.08 4.44
N GLY A 25 13.04 -4.82 4.12
CA GLY A 25 14.08 -4.44 3.17
C GLY A 25 15.46 -5.05 3.41
N PRO A 26 16.01 -5.03 4.64
CA PRO A 26 17.34 -5.63 4.90
C PRO A 26 17.44 -7.12 4.61
N VAL A 27 16.32 -7.82 4.64
CA VAL A 27 16.26 -9.28 4.46
C VAL A 27 15.46 -9.68 3.21
N GLU A 28 15.18 -8.71 2.33
CA GLU A 28 14.61 -9.01 1.01
C GLU A 28 15.44 -10.12 0.32
N HIS A 29 14.84 -11.03 -0.38
CA HIS A 29 15.44 -12.22 -0.96
C HIS A 29 15.92 -13.33 0.01
N TRP A 30 15.97 -13.09 1.33
CA TRP A 30 16.32 -14.14 2.28
C TRP A 30 15.16 -15.12 2.49
N THR A 31 15.48 -16.38 2.73
CA THR A 31 14.46 -17.32 3.19
C THR A 31 14.19 -17.13 4.69
N PRO A 32 13.00 -17.52 5.18
CA PRO A 32 12.74 -17.49 6.63
C PRO A 32 13.73 -18.32 7.45
N GLU A 33 14.25 -19.39 6.86
CA GLU A 33 15.26 -20.26 7.48
C GLU A 33 16.58 -19.50 7.67
N GLN A 34 17.05 -18.79 6.64
CA GLN A 34 18.23 -17.92 6.72
C GLN A 34 18.07 -16.83 7.78
N ILE A 35 16.87 -16.22 7.87
CA ILE A 35 16.58 -15.22 8.89
C ILE A 35 16.68 -15.83 10.28
N ARG A 36 16.07 -17.01 10.52
CA ARG A 36 16.09 -17.68 11.83
C ARG A 36 17.49 -18.12 12.23
N GLU A 37 18.28 -18.63 11.28
CA GLU A 37 19.67 -19.05 11.53
C GLU A 37 20.56 -17.85 11.90
N THR A 38 20.39 -16.73 11.21
CA THR A 38 21.21 -15.54 11.40
C THR A 38 20.83 -14.76 12.66
N TYR A 39 19.53 -14.59 12.91
CA TYR A 39 19.05 -13.72 13.98
C TYR A 39 18.46 -14.45 15.19
N GLY A 40 18.45 -15.78 15.17
CA GLY A 40 18.04 -16.63 16.30
C GLY A 40 16.51 -16.75 16.48
N GLY A 41 15.73 -16.40 15.47
CA GLY A 41 14.26 -16.44 15.52
C GLY A 41 13.60 -15.69 14.36
N ASN A 42 12.32 -15.41 14.49
CA ASN A 42 11.63 -14.54 13.56
C ASN A 42 12.14 -13.10 13.71
N LEU A 43 12.12 -12.35 12.60
CA LEU A 43 12.60 -10.99 12.60
C LEU A 43 11.55 -10.03 13.19
N GLU A 44 11.83 -9.57 14.41
CA GLU A 44 10.95 -8.63 15.15
C GLU A 44 11.69 -7.34 15.52
N ARG A 45 12.86 -7.10 14.95
CA ARG A 45 13.69 -5.91 15.16
C ARG A 45 14.35 -5.49 13.87
N PHE A 46 14.64 -4.21 13.73
CA PHE A 46 15.40 -3.71 12.60
C PHE A 46 16.85 -4.22 12.65
N VAL A 47 17.36 -4.53 11.49
CA VAL A 47 18.75 -4.99 11.28
C VAL A 47 19.39 -4.11 10.20
N PRO A 48 20.72 -3.99 10.17
CA PRO A 48 21.39 -3.25 9.11
C PRO A 48 21.24 -3.97 7.76
N TYR A 49 21.28 -3.19 6.69
CA TYR A 49 21.48 -3.74 5.35
C TYR A 49 22.94 -4.26 5.26
N ASP A 50 23.12 -5.55 5.12
CA ASP A 50 24.44 -6.20 5.05
C ASP A 50 24.89 -6.52 3.63
N ARG A 51 24.12 -6.07 2.62
CA ARG A 51 24.47 -6.19 1.22
C ARG A 51 24.89 -4.85 0.64
N PRO A 52 25.79 -4.85 -0.38
CA PRO A 52 25.86 -3.71 -1.26
C PRO A 52 24.43 -3.48 -1.80
N PRO A 53 23.99 -2.24 -1.94
CA PRO A 53 22.65 -1.92 -2.38
C PRO A 53 22.32 -2.80 -3.58
N SER A 54 21.23 -3.56 -3.49
CA SER A 54 20.59 -4.17 -4.65
C SER A 54 20.19 -3.03 -5.58
N HIS A 55 19.69 -3.33 -6.76
CA HIS A 55 19.20 -2.29 -7.69
C HIS A 55 18.18 -1.34 -7.04
N HIS A 56 17.54 -1.75 -5.96
CA HIS A 56 16.57 -1.00 -5.18
C HIS A 56 17.18 -0.23 -4.00
N GLY A 57 18.42 -0.52 -3.61
CA GLY A 57 19.10 0.08 -2.46
C GLY A 57 20.07 1.21 -2.81
N GLN A 58 19.86 1.90 -3.91
CA GLN A 58 20.71 3.04 -4.33
C GLN A 58 20.43 4.33 -3.55
N PHE A 59 19.57 4.27 -2.55
CA PHE A 59 19.15 5.43 -1.78
C PHE A 59 20.03 5.75 -0.57
N GLY A 60 21.21 5.16 -0.46
CA GLY A 60 22.13 5.42 0.62
C GLY A 60 21.67 4.86 1.98
N GLU A 61 20.81 3.86 1.96
CA GLU A 61 20.31 3.17 3.17
C GLU A 61 21.44 2.46 3.90
N GLY A 62 22.38 1.93 3.18
CA GLY A 62 23.53 1.10 3.48
C GLY A 62 23.73 0.62 4.90
N GLU A 63 23.82 1.53 5.85
CA GLU A 63 24.11 1.19 7.25
C GLU A 63 23.03 1.70 8.23
N ARG A 64 22.01 2.44 7.76
CA ARG A 64 20.99 3.01 8.65
C ARG A 64 19.95 1.99 9.05
N ILE A 65 19.99 1.58 10.30
CA ILE A 65 18.96 0.71 10.88
C ILE A 65 17.61 1.44 10.92
N GLY A 66 16.57 0.85 10.32
CA GLY A 66 15.25 1.46 10.24
C GLY A 66 15.02 2.28 8.97
N ALA A 67 15.98 2.34 8.04
CA ALA A 67 15.76 2.94 6.72
C ALA A 67 14.76 2.11 5.91
N TYR A 68 13.83 2.79 5.24
CA TYR A 68 12.86 2.19 4.31
C TYR A 68 13.35 2.31 2.85
N THR A 69 12.73 1.55 1.96
CA THR A 69 13.06 1.44 0.53
C THR A 69 12.20 2.38 -0.34
N ASP A 70 12.11 2.08 -1.62
CA ASP A 70 11.24 2.76 -2.61
C ASP A 70 9.76 2.60 -2.29
N ASP A 71 9.33 1.51 -1.66
CA ASP A 71 7.95 1.31 -1.21
C ASP A 71 7.38 2.55 -0.50
N THR A 72 8.08 3.04 0.50
CA THR A 72 7.66 4.21 1.28
C THR A 72 7.94 5.51 0.54
N ARG A 73 9.00 5.60 -0.24
CA ARG A 73 9.33 6.79 -1.03
C ARG A 73 8.29 7.09 -2.09
N LEU A 74 7.77 6.07 -2.78
CA LEU A 74 6.67 6.22 -3.73
C LEU A 74 5.36 6.65 -3.04
N LYS A 75 5.07 6.17 -1.80
CA LYS A 75 3.97 6.70 -0.98
C LYS A 75 4.11 8.20 -0.74
N HIS A 76 5.32 8.67 -0.46
CA HIS A 76 5.56 10.10 -0.24
C HIS A 76 5.34 10.92 -1.52
N LEU A 77 5.67 10.39 -2.70
CA LEU A 77 5.35 11.07 -3.98
C LEU A 77 3.84 11.21 -4.17
N LEU A 78 3.05 10.19 -3.82
CA LEU A 78 1.59 10.30 -3.86
C LEU A 78 1.03 11.26 -2.81
N CYS A 79 1.60 11.33 -1.61
CA CYS A 79 1.25 12.36 -0.65
C CYS A 79 1.50 13.77 -1.23
N LYS A 80 2.65 13.99 -1.87
CA LYS A 80 2.97 15.25 -2.55
C LYS A 80 1.99 15.57 -3.67
N ALA A 81 1.55 14.57 -4.45
CA ALA A 81 0.52 14.76 -5.48
C ALA A 81 -0.84 15.16 -4.89
N ILE A 82 -1.24 14.59 -3.76
CA ILE A 82 -2.42 14.98 -2.99
C ILE A 82 -2.27 16.42 -2.48
N PHE A 83 -1.09 16.80 -1.99
CA PHE A 83 -0.81 18.17 -1.52
C PHE A 83 -0.81 19.18 -2.65
N HIS A 84 -0.28 18.83 -3.81
CA HIS A 84 -0.29 19.67 -5.02
C HIS A 84 -1.73 19.91 -5.49
N ALA A 85 -2.56 18.86 -5.53
CA ALA A 85 -3.95 18.95 -5.91
C ALA A 85 -4.84 19.69 -4.88
N GLY A 86 -4.37 19.82 -3.63
CA GLY A 86 -5.19 20.33 -2.54
C GLY A 86 -6.35 19.39 -2.15
N GLY A 87 -6.23 18.09 -2.43
CA GLY A 87 -7.25 17.07 -2.21
C GLY A 87 -7.01 15.83 -3.06
N LYS A 88 -8.08 15.23 -3.60
CA LYS A 88 -7.96 14.05 -4.48
C LYS A 88 -7.18 14.39 -5.75
N PRO A 89 -6.03 13.74 -6.00
CA PRO A 89 -5.18 14.05 -7.14
C PRO A 89 -5.76 13.50 -8.44
N ARG A 90 -5.34 14.08 -9.56
CA ARG A 90 -5.56 13.58 -10.91
C ARG A 90 -4.24 13.10 -11.50
N ALA A 91 -4.27 12.43 -12.64
CA ALA A 91 -3.08 11.99 -13.35
C ALA A 91 -2.06 13.12 -13.61
N GLY A 92 -2.55 14.33 -13.91
CA GLY A 92 -1.69 15.50 -14.09
C GLY A 92 -0.93 15.91 -12.82
N ASP A 93 -1.51 15.75 -11.64
CA ASP A 93 -0.87 16.08 -10.37
C ASP A 93 0.24 15.05 -10.04
N VAL A 94 0.00 13.78 -10.31
CA VAL A 94 1.02 12.73 -10.16
C VAL A 94 2.15 12.96 -11.16
N ALA A 95 1.83 13.25 -12.42
CA ALA A 95 2.83 13.54 -13.45
C ALA A 95 3.69 14.76 -13.09
N HIS A 96 3.09 15.81 -12.54
CA HIS A 96 3.81 16.99 -12.08
C HIS A 96 4.83 16.65 -10.98
N VAL A 97 4.41 15.93 -9.95
CA VAL A 97 5.28 15.56 -8.82
C VAL A 97 6.40 14.61 -9.27
N LEU A 98 6.11 13.65 -10.16
CA LEU A 98 7.14 12.78 -10.72
C LEU A 98 8.15 13.56 -11.57
N ALA A 99 7.68 14.54 -12.36
CA ALA A 99 8.56 15.42 -13.13
C ALA A 99 9.47 16.25 -12.24
N GLU A 100 8.93 16.84 -11.17
CA GLU A 100 9.72 17.60 -10.21
C GLU A 100 10.77 16.72 -9.52
N ALA A 101 10.37 15.54 -9.06
CA ALA A 101 11.27 14.58 -8.42
C ALA A 101 12.41 14.18 -9.38
N TYR A 102 12.07 13.88 -10.63
CA TYR A 102 13.06 13.52 -11.66
C TYR A 102 14.04 14.66 -11.97
N HIS A 103 13.56 15.89 -12.07
CA HIS A 103 14.39 17.03 -12.45
C HIS A 103 15.22 17.61 -11.29
N HIS A 104 14.72 17.54 -10.06
CA HIS A 104 15.39 18.17 -8.92
C HIS A 104 16.23 17.21 -8.07
N ALA A 105 16.03 15.93 -8.18
CA ALA A 105 16.79 14.91 -7.47
C ALA A 105 17.06 13.70 -8.37
N PRO A 106 17.72 13.89 -9.54
CA PRO A 106 17.98 12.77 -10.45
C PRO A 106 18.76 11.65 -9.77
N ASP A 107 19.67 11.98 -8.85
CA ASP A 107 20.47 11.00 -8.12
C ASP A 107 19.65 10.19 -7.08
N ALA A 108 18.53 10.73 -6.61
CA ALA A 108 17.61 10.05 -5.70
C ALA A 108 16.57 9.19 -6.43
N MET A 109 16.52 9.28 -7.75
CA MET A 109 15.54 8.61 -8.61
C MET A 109 16.23 7.64 -9.61
N HIS A 110 17.43 7.18 -9.29
CA HIS A 110 18.28 6.37 -10.18
C HIS A 110 17.78 4.95 -10.44
N GLU A 111 16.58 4.64 -10.03
CA GLU A 111 15.99 3.38 -10.42
C GLU A 111 15.34 3.56 -11.78
N GLY A 112 15.74 2.76 -12.75
CA GLY A 112 15.26 2.86 -14.13
C GLY A 112 13.74 2.78 -14.25
N PHE A 113 13.06 2.11 -13.29
CA PHE A 113 11.61 2.05 -13.25
C PHE A 113 10.96 3.40 -12.85
N VAL A 114 11.63 4.28 -12.11
CA VAL A 114 11.09 5.61 -11.79
C VAL A 114 11.06 6.49 -13.03
N GLU A 115 12.07 6.39 -13.90
CA GLU A 115 12.04 7.01 -15.23
C GLU A 115 10.85 6.48 -16.05
N GLU A 116 10.60 5.18 -16.01
CA GLU A 116 9.44 4.55 -16.64
C GLU A 116 8.13 5.12 -16.10
N TYR A 117 7.98 5.26 -14.79
CA TYR A 117 6.79 5.85 -14.17
C TYR A 117 6.59 7.31 -14.57
N TYR A 118 7.66 8.09 -14.62
CA TYR A 118 7.63 9.45 -15.12
C TYR A 118 7.14 9.50 -16.56
N MET A 119 7.68 8.66 -17.44
CA MET A 119 7.27 8.59 -18.83
C MET A 119 5.82 8.13 -18.98
N LYS A 120 5.37 7.15 -18.20
CA LYS A 120 3.97 6.72 -18.15
C LYS A 120 3.05 7.85 -17.71
N ALA A 121 3.40 8.59 -16.67
CA ALA A 121 2.60 9.71 -16.18
C ALA A 121 2.48 10.84 -17.21
N ILE A 122 3.55 11.18 -17.92
CA ILE A 122 3.53 12.19 -18.96
C ILE A 122 2.72 11.76 -20.18
N TRP A 123 2.97 10.54 -20.68
CA TRP A 123 2.33 10.07 -21.91
C TRP A 123 0.95 9.49 -21.67
N GLY A 124 0.75 8.94 -20.48
CA GLY A 124 -0.50 8.29 -20.08
C GLY A 124 -1.54 9.23 -19.54
N ARG A 125 -1.20 10.44 -19.15
CA ARG A 125 -2.14 11.47 -18.63
C ARG A 125 -3.58 10.98 -18.67
N ASP A 126 -4.46 11.06 -18.04
CA ASP A 126 -5.88 10.65 -18.08
C ASP A 126 -6.21 9.38 -18.93
N LYS A 127 -5.20 8.63 -19.40
CA LYS A 127 -5.40 7.38 -20.17
C LYS A 127 -4.88 6.19 -19.37
N VAL A 128 -5.62 5.10 -19.48
CA VAL A 128 -5.16 3.80 -19.01
C VAL A 128 -4.11 3.29 -19.99
N ILE A 129 -2.87 3.12 -19.53
CA ILE A 129 -1.81 2.52 -20.32
C ILE A 129 -1.88 1.01 -20.11
N PHE A 130 -1.90 0.26 -21.20
CA PHE A 130 -1.83 -1.19 -21.21
C PHE A 130 -0.51 -1.64 -21.80
N GLY A 131 0.04 -2.68 -21.24
CA GLY A 131 1.32 -3.26 -21.63
C GLY A 131 2.41 -2.95 -20.61
N GLY A 132 3.23 -3.92 -20.32
CA GLY A 132 4.22 -3.89 -19.26
C GLY A 132 4.00 -5.00 -18.24
N GLU A 133 4.74 -4.94 -17.15
CA GLU A 133 4.73 -5.97 -16.14
C GLU A 133 3.72 -5.67 -15.01
N ALA A 134 3.09 -6.73 -14.53
CA ALA A 134 2.12 -6.65 -13.44
C ALA A 134 2.81 -6.61 -12.08
N THR A 135 3.74 -5.67 -11.90
CA THR A 135 4.50 -5.49 -10.66
C THR A 135 3.64 -4.92 -9.53
N ASN A 136 4.12 -4.98 -8.32
CA ASN A 136 3.42 -4.46 -7.14
C ASN A 136 3.68 -2.96 -6.85
N GLY A 137 4.36 -2.25 -7.74
CA GLY A 137 4.70 -0.83 -7.55
C GLY A 137 3.51 0.04 -7.16
N ALA A 138 2.32 -0.18 -7.73
CA ALA A 138 1.15 0.59 -7.35
C ALA A 138 0.51 0.14 -6.03
N ILE A 139 0.46 -1.15 -5.72
CA ILE A 139 -0.15 -1.61 -4.45
C ILE A 139 0.69 -1.17 -3.25
N MET A 140 2.01 -1.17 -3.37
CA MET A 140 2.90 -0.69 -2.32
C MET A 140 2.81 0.85 -2.13
N ALA A 141 2.60 1.61 -3.22
CA ALA A 141 2.63 3.08 -3.20
C ALA A 141 1.28 3.73 -2.84
N ASN A 142 0.13 3.12 -3.20
CA ASN A 142 -1.16 3.82 -3.31
C ASN A 142 -1.93 3.97 -1.98
N SER A 143 -1.38 3.56 -0.83
CA SER A 143 -2.06 3.71 0.46
C SER A 143 -2.56 5.15 0.76
N PRO A 144 -1.87 6.26 0.39
CA PRO A 144 -2.37 7.61 0.59
C PRO A 144 -3.69 7.92 -0.15
N LEU A 145 -3.97 7.23 -1.26
CA LEU A 145 -5.23 7.39 -1.99
C LEU A 145 -6.41 6.82 -1.20
N GLY A 146 -6.20 5.75 -0.42
CA GLY A 146 -7.20 5.23 0.52
C GLY A 146 -7.47 6.19 1.67
N LEU A 147 -6.45 6.89 2.15
CA LEU A 147 -6.59 7.90 3.21
C LEU A 147 -7.41 9.10 2.74
N ILE A 148 -7.09 9.69 1.57
CA ILE A 148 -7.82 10.87 1.06
C ILE A 148 -9.26 10.55 0.65
N THR A 149 -9.59 9.29 0.45
CA THR A 149 -10.94 8.78 0.22
C THR A 149 -11.53 8.05 1.43
N ALA A 150 -11.13 8.44 2.63
CA ALA A 150 -11.55 7.83 3.90
C ALA A 150 -13.06 7.52 3.94
N CYS A 151 -13.42 6.31 4.37
CA CYS A 151 -14.80 5.80 4.49
C CYS A 151 -15.57 5.66 3.16
N ARG A 152 -14.91 5.78 2.00
CA ARG A 152 -15.53 5.73 0.66
C ARG A 152 -14.85 4.67 -0.23
N PRO A 153 -14.99 3.37 0.06
CA PRO A 153 -14.23 2.32 -0.60
C PRO A 153 -14.44 2.22 -2.11
N ASP A 154 -15.63 2.56 -2.63
CA ASP A 154 -15.90 2.58 -4.08
C ASP A 154 -15.13 3.70 -4.79
N GLU A 155 -15.09 4.89 -4.21
CA GLU A 155 -14.32 6.01 -4.73
C GLU A 155 -12.81 5.73 -4.61
N ALA A 156 -12.41 5.14 -3.50
CA ALA A 156 -11.03 4.70 -3.25
C ALA A 156 -10.57 3.70 -4.31
N TYR A 157 -11.40 2.70 -4.62
CA TYR A 157 -11.11 1.73 -5.66
C TYR A 157 -10.90 2.40 -7.02
N GLN A 158 -11.84 3.28 -7.42
CA GLN A 158 -11.75 3.99 -8.69
C GLN A 158 -10.49 4.83 -8.78
N LEU A 159 -10.21 5.63 -7.76
CA LEU A 159 -9.03 6.48 -7.69
C LEU A 159 -7.73 5.65 -7.71
N GLY A 160 -7.69 4.56 -6.92
CA GLY A 160 -6.56 3.65 -6.87
C GLY A 160 -6.28 2.97 -8.21
N PHE A 161 -7.33 2.63 -8.97
CA PHE A 161 -7.20 2.08 -10.31
C PHE A 161 -6.72 3.12 -11.32
N ASP A 162 -7.33 4.30 -11.33
CA ASP A 162 -7.03 5.35 -12.30
C ASP A 162 -5.60 5.89 -12.16
N LEU A 163 -5.09 5.95 -10.93
CA LEU A 163 -3.74 6.46 -10.60
C LEU A 163 -2.69 5.37 -10.37
N ALA A 164 -2.96 4.12 -10.74
CA ALA A 164 -1.99 3.05 -10.64
C ALA A 164 -0.95 3.13 -11.79
N PHE A 165 -0.15 4.20 -11.82
CA PHE A 165 0.89 4.41 -12.85
C PHE A 165 2.15 3.58 -12.60
N PHE A 166 2.34 3.09 -11.38
CA PHE A 166 3.50 2.30 -10.98
C PHE A 166 3.37 0.82 -11.32
N THR A 167 2.41 0.45 -12.18
CA THR A 167 2.17 -0.93 -12.59
C THR A 167 1.33 -1.00 -13.87
N ASP A 168 1.06 -2.21 -14.35
CA ASP A 168 0.27 -2.47 -15.55
C ASP A 168 -0.72 -3.64 -15.37
N GLY A 169 -1.61 -3.80 -16.32
CA GLY A 169 -2.52 -4.95 -16.42
C GLY A 169 -3.39 -5.17 -15.18
N HIS A 170 -3.49 -6.43 -14.79
CA HIS A 170 -4.29 -6.86 -13.63
C HIS A 170 -3.74 -6.37 -12.27
N ALA A 171 -2.50 -5.95 -12.22
CA ALA A 171 -1.89 -5.36 -11.04
C ALA A 171 -2.60 -4.09 -10.58
N LYS A 172 -3.22 -3.34 -11.50
CA LYS A 172 -4.02 -2.16 -11.19
C LYS A 172 -5.23 -2.50 -10.31
N THR A 173 -5.85 -3.65 -10.52
CA THR A 173 -6.99 -4.09 -9.69
C THR A 173 -6.55 -4.49 -8.28
N ALA A 174 -5.39 -5.12 -8.13
CA ALA A 174 -4.82 -5.45 -6.83
C ALA A 174 -4.54 -4.18 -6.00
N ALA A 175 -3.92 -3.18 -6.62
CA ALA A 175 -3.70 -1.88 -5.99
C ALA A 175 -5.02 -1.21 -5.59
N ALA A 176 -6.01 -1.18 -6.48
CA ALA A 176 -7.33 -0.58 -6.23
C ALA A 176 -8.08 -1.27 -5.08
N MET A 177 -8.01 -2.60 -4.98
CA MET A 177 -8.60 -3.37 -3.89
C MET A 177 -7.96 -3.01 -2.55
N MET A 178 -6.64 -2.88 -2.49
CA MET A 178 -5.95 -2.48 -1.26
C MET A 178 -6.29 -1.04 -0.86
N VAL A 179 -6.37 -0.12 -1.81
CA VAL A 179 -6.80 1.27 -1.57
C VAL A 179 -8.21 1.33 -1.00
N ALA A 180 -9.13 0.49 -1.51
CA ALA A 180 -10.50 0.37 -0.97
C ALA A 180 -10.53 -0.22 0.46
N ALA A 181 -9.69 -1.23 0.75
CA ALA A 181 -9.56 -1.79 2.10
C ALA A 181 -9.05 -0.74 3.09
N ILE A 182 -8.06 0.08 2.72
CA ILE A 182 -7.56 1.18 3.55
C ILE A 182 -8.64 2.24 3.78
N ALA A 183 -9.40 2.61 2.75
CA ALA A 183 -10.50 3.56 2.91
C ALA A 183 -11.58 3.06 3.89
N GLU A 184 -11.90 1.77 3.87
CA GLU A 184 -12.80 1.15 4.84
C GLU A 184 -12.19 1.07 6.23
N ALA A 185 -10.88 0.78 6.35
CA ALA A 185 -10.15 0.78 7.60
C ALA A 185 -10.23 2.14 8.35
N MET A 186 -10.41 3.24 7.60
CA MET A 186 -10.58 4.58 8.19
C MET A 186 -11.90 4.76 8.97
N ARG A 187 -12.88 3.86 8.83
CA ARG A 187 -14.11 3.95 9.65
C ARG A 187 -13.80 3.75 11.13
N PRO A 188 -14.48 4.48 12.02
CA PRO A 188 -14.29 4.31 13.47
C PRO A 188 -14.59 2.90 13.99
N GLN A 189 -15.48 2.18 13.31
CA GLN A 189 -15.92 0.82 13.68
C GLN A 189 -15.59 -0.18 12.56
N ALA A 190 -14.46 0.02 11.87
CA ALA A 190 -13.98 -0.95 10.88
C ALA A 190 -13.77 -2.32 11.53
N THR A 191 -13.98 -3.38 10.75
CA THR A 191 -13.67 -4.75 11.14
C THR A 191 -12.79 -5.41 10.08
N VAL A 192 -12.03 -6.43 10.45
CA VAL A 192 -11.18 -7.17 9.53
C VAL A 192 -12.00 -7.68 8.34
N ASP A 193 -13.11 -8.35 8.60
CA ASP A 193 -13.98 -8.85 7.53
C ASP A 193 -14.61 -7.72 6.71
N GLY A 194 -15.07 -6.64 7.35
CA GLY A 194 -15.66 -5.49 6.66
C GLY A 194 -14.71 -4.82 5.65
N MET A 195 -13.42 -4.75 5.97
CA MET A 195 -12.41 -4.23 5.04
C MET A 195 -12.22 -5.13 3.81
N ILE A 196 -12.20 -6.44 4.02
CA ILE A 196 -12.11 -7.43 2.93
C ILE A 196 -13.36 -7.36 2.04
N GLU A 197 -14.55 -7.40 2.66
CA GLU A 197 -15.83 -7.31 1.95
C GLU A 197 -15.96 -6.01 1.15
N ALA A 198 -15.53 -4.88 1.71
CA ALA A 198 -15.56 -3.59 1.03
C ALA A 198 -14.66 -3.59 -0.22
N ALA A 199 -13.45 -4.13 -0.12
CA ALA A 199 -12.51 -4.23 -1.23
C ALA A 199 -13.06 -5.13 -2.35
N GLN A 200 -13.57 -6.31 -2.01
CA GLN A 200 -14.17 -7.24 -2.97
C GLN A 200 -15.44 -6.68 -3.61
N ALA A 201 -16.31 -6.07 -2.82
CA ALA A 201 -17.54 -5.46 -3.32
C ALA A 201 -17.27 -4.27 -4.25
N ALA A 202 -16.30 -3.41 -3.94
CA ALA A 202 -15.88 -2.30 -4.80
C ALA A 202 -15.34 -2.82 -6.14
N HIS A 203 -14.50 -3.86 -6.10
CA HIS A 203 -13.99 -4.51 -7.31
C HIS A 203 -15.11 -5.06 -8.19
N LEU A 204 -16.07 -5.79 -7.62
CA LEU A 204 -17.20 -6.33 -8.37
C LEU A 204 -18.12 -5.24 -8.95
N ARG A 205 -18.38 -4.15 -8.21
CA ARG A 205 -19.15 -3.01 -8.72
C ARG A 205 -18.45 -2.29 -9.86
N PHE A 206 -17.13 -2.13 -9.76
CA PHE A 206 -16.32 -1.54 -10.81
C PHE A 206 -16.33 -2.41 -12.07
N ALA A 207 -16.13 -3.71 -11.95
CA ALA A 207 -16.17 -4.65 -13.05
C ALA A 207 -17.53 -4.60 -13.79
N ARG A 208 -18.64 -4.58 -13.05
CA ARG A 208 -20.00 -4.49 -13.64
C ARG A 208 -20.25 -3.19 -14.42
N ARG A 209 -19.74 -2.05 -13.97
CA ARG A 209 -19.87 -0.77 -14.69
C ARG A 209 -19.18 -0.80 -16.04
N ARG A 210 -18.18 -1.66 -16.20
CA ARG A 210 -17.41 -1.84 -17.43
C ARG A 210 -17.89 -3.00 -18.29
N GLU A 211 -18.99 -3.64 -17.91
CA GLU A 211 -19.60 -4.75 -18.62
C GLU A 211 -20.25 -4.27 -19.92
N GLY A 212 -19.63 -4.17 -20.97
CA GLY A 212 -20.08 -3.63 -22.28
C GLY A 212 -18.92 -2.99 -23.02
N ASP A 213 -17.83 -2.77 -22.35
CA ASP A 213 -16.59 -2.32 -22.96
C ASP A 213 -15.78 -3.57 -23.36
N HIS A 214 -15.78 -3.91 -24.63
CA HIS A 214 -15.21 -5.15 -25.17
C HIS A 214 -13.75 -5.40 -24.78
N TRP A 215 -12.98 -4.35 -24.55
CA TRP A 215 -11.60 -4.43 -24.11
C TRP A 215 -11.47 -4.87 -22.65
N HIS A 216 -12.36 -4.40 -21.82
CA HIS A 216 -12.30 -4.63 -20.39
C HIS A 216 -13.01 -5.92 -19.97
N THR A 217 -14.05 -6.35 -20.70
CA THR A 217 -14.80 -7.58 -20.38
C THR A 217 -13.94 -8.82 -20.37
N THR A 218 -12.95 -8.93 -21.23
CA THR A 218 -12.06 -10.10 -21.26
C THR A 218 -11.09 -10.11 -20.09
N GLN A 219 -10.49 -8.98 -19.75
CA GLN A 219 -9.58 -8.86 -18.59
C GLN A 219 -10.33 -9.07 -17.27
N TRP A 220 -11.48 -8.42 -17.09
CA TRP A 220 -12.25 -8.50 -15.85
C TRP A 220 -12.86 -9.87 -15.59
N ARG A 221 -13.26 -10.60 -16.62
CA ARG A 221 -13.76 -11.98 -16.48
C ARG A 221 -12.71 -12.94 -15.99
N TYR A 222 -11.45 -12.68 -16.26
CA TYR A 222 -10.32 -13.54 -15.94
C TYR A 222 -9.39 -12.91 -14.92
N ASP A 223 -9.84 -11.85 -14.21
CA ASP A 223 -9.06 -11.24 -13.14
C ASP A 223 -8.79 -12.27 -12.04
N PRO A 224 -7.55 -12.70 -11.89
CA PRO A 224 -7.21 -13.75 -10.94
C PRO A 224 -7.23 -13.26 -9.49
N ASN A 225 -7.25 -11.94 -9.23
CA ASN A 225 -7.16 -11.38 -7.87
C ASN A 225 -8.23 -11.95 -6.95
N LEU A 226 -9.50 -11.94 -7.36
CA LEU A 226 -10.59 -12.46 -6.51
C LEU A 226 -10.45 -13.96 -6.27
N LYS A 227 -10.12 -14.76 -7.29
CA LYS A 227 -10.00 -16.21 -7.15
C LYS A 227 -8.93 -16.59 -6.13
N PHE A 228 -7.74 -16.03 -6.27
CA PHE A 228 -6.64 -16.34 -5.37
C PHE A 228 -6.87 -15.76 -3.98
N LEU A 229 -7.43 -14.56 -3.88
CA LEU A 229 -7.77 -13.96 -2.61
C LEU A 229 -8.80 -14.78 -1.84
N ASP A 230 -9.88 -15.23 -2.49
CA ASP A 230 -10.93 -16.04 -1.84
C ASP A 230 -10.37 -17.34 -1.24
N GLU A 231 -9.53 -18.06 -2.00
CA GLU A 231 -8.90 -19.28 -1.50
C GLU A 231 -7.90 -19.01 -0.38
N ALA A 232 -7.10 -17.97 -0.50
CA ALA A 232 -6.14 -17.57 0.52
C ALA A 232 -6.81 -17.14 1.83
N LEU A 233 -7.92 -16.40 1.75
CA LEU A 233 -8.70 -16.02 2.93
C LEU A 233 -9.34 -17.22 3.64
N LYS A 234 -9.75 -18.25 2.89
CA LYS A 234 -10.20 -19.52 3.52
C LYS A 234 -9.07 -20.18 4.30
N ILE A 235 -7.86 -20.20 3.74
CA ILE A 235 -6.66 -20.70 4.43
C ILE A 235 -6.40 -19.87 5.69
N ALA A 236 -6.35 -18.53 5.57
CA ALA A 236 -6.08 -17.64 6.68
C ALA A 236 -7.08 -17.78 7.85
N ARG A 237 -8.38 -17.85 7.53
CA ARG A 237 -9.44 -18.04 8.53
C ARG A 237 -9.41 -19.42 9.20
N ARG A 238 -8.94 -20.45 8.50
CA ARG A 238 -8.82 -21.81 9.04
C ARG A 238 -7.64 -21.94 9.99
N GLU A 239 -6.47 -21.49 9.55
CA GLU A 239 -5.22 -21.67 10.30
C GLU A 239 -5.07 -20.67 11.46
N ARG A 240 -5.48 -19.41 11.27
CA ARG A 240 -5.38 -18.34 12.28
C ARG A 240 -3.97 -18.17 12.88
N ASP A 241 -2.95 -18.44 12.08
CA ASP A 241 -1.55 -18.35 12.42
C ASP A 241 -0.76 -17.89 11.19
N VAL A 242 -0.09 -16.75 11.31
CA VAL A 242 0.66 -16.11 10.21
C VAL A 242 1.83 -16.95 9.68
N PHE A 243 2.35 -17.89 10.48
CA PHE A 243 3.41 -18.79 10.05
C PHE A 243 2.86 -20.08 9.44
N ALA A 244 1.74 -20.57 9.95
CA ALA A 244 1.10 -21.78 9.45
C ALA A 244 0.53 -21.58 8.03
N ILE A 245 0.04 -20.40 7.69
CA ILE A 245 -0.51 -20.11 6.35
C ILE A 245 0.55 -20.03 5.26
N ARG A 246 1.83 -19.87 5.60
CA ARG A 246 2.92 -19.64 4.63
C ARG A 246 2.97 -20.71 3.54
N GLN A 247 3.11 -21.97 3.92
CA GLN A 247 3.27 -23.07 2.96
C GLN A 247 2.02 -23.26 2.08
N PRO A 248 0.79 -23.28 2.62
CA PRO A 248 -0.41 -23.30 1.79
C PRO A 248 -0.54 -22.12 0.82
N LEU A 249 -0.12 -20.91 1.20
CA LEU A 249 -0.12 -19.76 0.29
C LEU A 249 0.93 -19.89 -0.81
N ILE A 250 2.12 -20.41 -0.50
CA ILE A 250 3.14 -20.66 -1.52
C ILE A 250 2.60 -21.64 -2.57
N GLU A 251 1.97 -22.73 -2.15
CA GLU A 251 1.37 -23.72 -3.05
C GLU A 251 0.23 -23.14 -3.89
N LEU A 252 -0.60 -22.26 -3.30
CA LEU A 252 -1.67 -21.57 -4.01
C LEU A 252 -1.14 -20.60 -5.07
N LEU A 253 -0.01 -19.92 -4.80
CA LEU A 253 0.56 -18.84 -5.60
C LEU A 253 1.77 -19.30 -6.46
N GLU A 254 2.01 -20.58 -6.60
CA GLU A 254 3.18 -21.16 -7.31
C GLU A 254 3.30 -20.73 -8.78
N TRP A 255 2.19 -20.30 -9.39
CA TRP A 255 2.16 -19.84 -10.78
C TRP A 255 2.84 -18.49 -11.04
N GLY A 256 3.09 -17.70 -10.02
CA GLY A 256 3.71 -16.37 -10.15
C GLY A 256 5.20 -16.47 -10.47
N HIS A 257 5.60 -15.88 -11.60
CA HIS A 257 6.98 -15.89 -12.08
C HIS A 257 7.75 -14.62 -11.69
N LEU A 258 7.05 -13.48 -11.52
CA LEU A 258 7.67 -12.24 -11.10
C LEU A 258 7.94 -12.27 -9.59
N PHE A 259 9.10 -11.79 -9.19
CA PHE A 259 9.45 -11.64 -7.79
C PHE A 259 8.47 -10.70 -7.08
N SER A 260 8.19 -9.56 -7.69
CA SER A 260 7.30 -8.49 -7.24
C SER A 260 5.90 -8.56 -7.85
N GLU A 261 5.29 -9.74 -7.92
CA GLU A 261 3.95 -9.92 -8.49
C GLU A 261 2.87 -9.29 -7.60
N SER A 262 2.01 -8.45 -8.16
CA SER A 262 1.02 -7.69 -7.38
C SER A 262 -0.06 -8.55 -6.73
N ILE A 263 -0.44 -9.68 -7.37
CA ILE A 263 -1.40 -10.62 -6.76
C ILE A 263 -0.80 -11.27 -5.51
N HIS A 264 0.47 -11.61 -5.55
CA HIS A 264 1.17 -12.12 -4.36
C HIS A 264 1.11 -11.08 -3.24
N THR A 265 1.43 -9.84 -3.53
CA THR A 265 1.40 -8.76 -2.53
C THR A 265 0.01 -8.59 -1.93
N LEU A 266 -1.05 -8.53 -2.75
CA LEU A 266 -2.43 -8.42 -2.28
C LEU A 266 -2.82 -9.61 -1.40
N VAL A 267 -2.59 -10.82 -1.92
CA VAL A 267 -3.01 -12.06 -1.26
C VAL A 267 -2.24 -12.29 0.03
N VAL A 268 -0.93 -12.12 0.02
CA VAL A 268 -0.10 -12.30 1.22
C VAL A 268 -0.45 -11.26 2.28
N ALA A 269 -0.51 -9.96 1.94
CA ALA A 269 -0.81 -8.91 2.90
C ALA A 269 -2.18 -9.10 3.57
N LEU A 270 -3.24 -9.34 2.78
CA LEU A 270 -4.59 -9.54 3.33
C LEU A 270 -4.71 -10.85 4.12
N SER A 271 -4.02 -11.91 3.70
CA SER A 271 -4.03 -13.19 4.44
C SER A 271 -3.30 -13.08 5.77
N MET A 272 -2.16 -12.38 5.83
CA MET A 272 -1.45 -12.13 7.10
C MET A 272 -2.32 -11.30 8.05
N PHE A 273 -3.00 -10.29 7.53
CA PHE A 273 -3.91 -9.45 8.31
C PHE A 273 -5.10 -10.25 8.86
N VAL A 274 -5.71 -11.12 8.06
CA VAL A 274 -6.83 -11.97 8.50
C VAL A 274 -6.37 -13.07 9.46
N ALA A 275 -5.24 -13.74 9.21
CA ALA A 275 -4.73 -14.80 10.06
C ALA A 275 -4.32 -14.30 11.46
N SER A 276 -3.90 -13.05 11.56
CA SER A 276 -3.56 -12.38 12.83
C SER A 276 -4.75 -11.70 13.52
N ASP A 277 -5.97 -11.81 12.96
CA ASP A 277 -7.15 -11.07 13.42
C ASP A 277 -6.91 -9.54 13.48
N GLY A 278 -6.13 -9.02 12.53
CA GLY A 278 -5.79 -7.62 12.40
C GLY A 278 -4.65 -7.15 13.30
N ASP A 279 -3.99 -8.01 14.07
CA ASP A 279 -2.88 -7.61 14.95
C ASP A 279 -1.75 -6.95 14.16
N PHE A 280 -1.36 -5.74 14.56
CA PHE A 280 -0.38 -4.92 13.86
C PHE A 280 0.99 -5.61 13.76
N LYS A 281 1.50 -6.11 14.89
CA LYS A 281 2.83 -6.70 14.96
C LYS A 281 2.88 -8.06 14.27
N GLN A 282 1.92 -8.93 14.54
CA GLN A 282 1.90 -10.28 13.99
C GLN A 282 1.73 -10.26 12.47
N SER A 283 0.86 -9.39 11.93
CA SER A 283 0.68 -9.29 10.48
C SER A 283 1.96 -8.86 9.76
N ILE A 284 2.69 -7.88 10.29
CA ILE A 284 3.96 -7.42 9.72
C ILE A 284 5.03 -8.51 9.81
N VAL A 285 5.22 -9.11 10.99
CA VAL A 285 6.20 -10.19 11.18
C VAL A 285 5.88 -11.39 10.29
N GLY A 286 4.60 -11.76 10.18
CA GLY A 286 4.15 -12.81 9.26
C GLY A 286 4.52 -12.52 7.81
N ALA A 287 4.32 -11.29 7.35
CA ALA A 287 4.65 -10.84 6.01
C ALA A 287 6.17 -10.88 5.75
N VAL A 288 6.98 -10.38 6.68
CA VAL A 288 8.46 -10.47 6.61
C VAL A 288 8.93 -11.92 6.56
N MET A 289 8.34 -12.78 7.38
CA MET A 289 8.70 -14.20 7.46
C MET A 289 8.06 -15.05 6.36
N TYR A 290 7.26 -14.46 5.47
CA TYR A 290 6.76 -15.16 4.29
C TYR A 290 7.87 -15.46 3.28
N GLY A 291 8.79 -14.55 3.05
CA GLY A 291 9.84 -14.65 2.05
C GLY A 291 9.55 -13.79 0.81
N ARG A 292 10.32 -13.94 -0.25
CA ARG A 292 10.22 -13.17 -1.51
C ARG A 292 10.32 -11.66 -1.23
N ASP A 293 9.45 -10.89 -1.83
CA ASP A 293 9.30 -9.43 -1.78
C ASP A 293 8.64 -8.99 -0.46
N LYS A 294 9.36 -9.20 0.62
CA LYS A 294 8.80 -9.11 1.97
C LYS A 294 8.70 -7.70 2.53
N ASP A 295 9.48 -6.76 2.02
CA ASP A 295 9.36 -5.34 2.31
C ASP A 295 8.04 -4.80 1.78
N SER A 296 7.72 -5.07 0.51
CA SER A 296 6.42 -4.71 -0.06
C SER A 296 5.25 -5.37 0.69
N TYR A 297 5.33 -6.68 0.98
CA TYR A 297 4.25 -7.36 1.72
C TYR A 297 4.04 -6.75 3.10
N ALA A 298 5.14 -6.51 3.83
CA ALA A 298 5.09 -5.95 5.16
C ALA A 298 4.71 -4.46 5.16
N SER A 299 5.17 -3.70 4.16
CA SER A 299 4.76 -2.30 3.92
C SER A 299 3.26 -2.17 3.70
N VAL A 300 2.70 -3.03 2.84
CA VAL A 300 1.27 -3.00 2.50
C VAL A 300 0.40 -3.39 3.70
N VAL A 301 0.74 -4.49 4.39
CA VAL A 301 -0.03 -4.91 5.57
C VAL A 301 0.16 -3.96 6.74
N GLY A 302 1.36 -3.39 6.91
CA GLY A 302 1.64 -2.39 7.94
C GLY A 302 0.84 -1.10 7.75
N ALA A 303 0.68 -0.65 6.50
CA ALA A 303 -0.18 0.48 6.17
C ALA A 303 -1.66 0.19 6.48
N LEU A 304 -2.15 -1.01 6.12
CA LEU A 304 -3.52 -1.43 6.40
C LEU A 304 -3.80 -1.53 7.91
N ALA A 305 -2.94 -2.23 8.65
CA ALA A 305 -3.07 -2.40 10.10
C ALA A 305 -2.93 -1.07 10.85
N GLY A 306 -2.02 -0.19 10.40
CA GLY A 306 -1.88 1.15 10.93
C GLY A 306 -3.11 2.04 10.68
N ALA A 307 -3.74 1.95 9.49
CA ALA A 307 -5.02 2.62 9.21
C ALA A 307 -6.17 2.06 10.06
N PHE A 308 -6.15 0.77 10.34
CA PHE A 308 -7.17 0.10 11.16
C PHE A 308 -7.11 0.53 12.62
N HIS A 309 -5.96 0.44 13.24
CA HIS A 309 -5.78 0.70 14.67
C HIS A 309 -5.43 2.16 15.02
N GLY A 310 -4.76 2.87 14.10
CA GLY A 310 -4.13 4.15 14.38
C GLY A 310 -2.71 4.00 14.95
N VAL A 311 -2.02 5.14 15.12
CA VAL A 311 -0.60 5.18 15.53
C VAL A 311 -0.34 4.67 16.94
N ASP A 312 -1.35 4.68 17.81
CA ASP A 312 -1.18 4.28 19.22
C ASP A 312 -0.81 2.79 19.39
N VAL A 313 -1.05 1.93 18.39
CA VAL A 313 -0.68 0.51 18.42
C VAL A 313 0.79 0.28 18.09
N ILE A 314 1.47 1.28 17.53
CA ILE A 314 2.85 1.16 17.06
C ILE A 314 3.79 1.20 18.27
N PRO A 315 4.59 0.13 18.51
CA PRO A 315 5.56 0.13 19.59
C PRO A 315 6.64 1.21 19.36
N PRO A 316 7.04 1.96 20.41
CA PRO A 316 8.10 2.97 20.28
C PRO A 316 9.40 2.44 19.69
N GLU A 317 9.77 1.19 20.04
CA GLU A 317 10.95 0.51 19.52
C GLU A 317 10.87 0.20 18.02
N TRP A 318 9.70 0.29 17.41
CA TRP A 318 9.51 0.18 15.98
C TRP A 318 9.33 1.54 15.30
N GLY A 319 8.61 2.47 15.94
CA GLY A 319 8.37 3.80 15.36
C GLY A 319 9.60 4.69 15.35
N GLN A 320 10.31 4.76 16.49
CA GLN A 320 11.41 5.71 16.66
C GLN A 320 12.59 5.46 15.71
N PRO A 321 13.10 4.23 15.53
CA PRO A 321 14.21 3.99 14.59
C PRO A 321 13.86 4.37 13.14
N VAL A 322 12.63 4.12 12.70
CA VAL A 322 12.20 4.48 11.34
C VAL A 322 12.13 6.00 11.16
N ILE A 323 11.61 6.73 12.15
CA ILE A 323 11.55 8.20 12.11
C ILE A 323 12.96 8.78 12.10
N GLU A 324 13.87 8.29 12.92
CA GLU A 324 15.24 8.78 13.02
C GLU A 324 16.08 8.48 11.76
N ALA A 325 15.93 7.26 11.22
CA ALA A 325 16.68 6.86 10.04
C ALA A 325 16.26 7.61 8.76
N ASN A 326 15.03 8.15 8.72
CA ASN A 326 14.44 8.79 7.54
C ASN A 326 13.97 10.22 7.83
N SER A 327 14.78 10.98 8.55
CA SER A 327 14.46 12.33 9.04
C SER A 327 14.31 13.39 7.93
N GLU A 328 14.63 13.05 6.68
CA GLU A 328 14.42 13.89 5.51
C GLU A 328 12.92 14.10 5.18
N VAL A 329 12.04 13.25 5.68
CA VAL A 329 10.57 13.37 5.53
C VAL A 329 9.90 13.35 6.89
N ASP A 330 9.25 14.44 7.26
CA ASP A 330 8.39 14.47 8.44
C ASP A 330 7.02 13.82 8.13
N MET A 331 6.93 12.50 8.35
CA MET A 331 5.68 11.74 8.16
C MET A 331 4.54 12.24 9.06
N ARG A 332 4.86 12.85 10.20
CA ARG A 332 3.86 13.43 11.09
C ARG A 332 3.25 14.69 10.47
N GLU A 333 4.06 15.54 9.85
CA GLU A 333 3.58 16.70 9.09
C GLU A 333 2.70 16.23 7.91
N TYR A 334 3.12 15.20 7.18
CA TYR A 334 2.32 14.63 6.09
C TYR A 334 0.96 14.15 6.59
N ALA A 335 0.93 13.47 7.73
CA ALA A 335 -0.31 13.01 8.34
C ALA A 335 -1.24 14.16 8.76
N LEU A 336 -0.68 15.25 9.29
CA LEU A 336 -1.44 16.46 9.62
C LEU A 336 -2.07 17.07 8.38
N ARG A 337 -1.29 17.29 7.33
CA ARG A 337 -1.78 17.87 6.07
C ARG A 337 -2.85 17.01 5.40
N LEU A 338 -2.65 15.69 5.34
CA LEU A 338 -3.68 14.76 4.84
C LEU A 338 -4.96 14.86 5.66
N SER A 339 -4.84 14.88 6.99
CA SER A 339 -6.00 14.98 7.89
C SER A 339 -6.77 16.28 7.70
N GLU A 340 -6.09 17.39 7.46
CA GLU A 340 -6.69 18.69 7.16
C GLU A 340 -7.45 18.66 5.83
N LEU A 341 -6.86 18.07 4.79
CA LEU A 341 -7.52 17.93 3.48
C LEU A 341 -8.77 17.04 3.55
N ILE A 342 -8.70 15.92 4.29
CA ILE A 342 -9.84 15.03 4.52
C ILE A 342 -10.95 15.77 5.27
N ALA A 343 -10.61 16.54 6.31
CA ALA A 343 -11.58 17.32 7.08
C ALA A 343 -12.23 18.41 6.23
N THR A 344 -11.46 19.07 5.36
CA THR A 344 -11.96 20.09 4.44
C THR A 344 -12.91 19.50 3.40
N ASP A 345 -12.57 18.33 2.82
CA ASP A 345 -13.44 17.60 1.88
C ASP A 345 -14.78 17.21 2.55
N TYR A 346 -14.72 16.72 3.80
CA TYR A 346 -15.91 16.43 4.60
C TYR A 346 -16.78 17.68 4.82
N GLN A 347 -16.18 18.81 5.21
CA GLN A 347 -16.92 20.06 5.44
C GLN A 347 -17.63 20.54 4.18
N THR A 348 -16.93 20.50 3.03
CA THR A 348 -17.49 20.86 1.72
C THR A 348 -18.63 19.93 1.33
N ALA A 349 -18.46 18.63 1.49
CA ALA A 349 -19.50 17.65 1.19
C ALA A 349 -20.74 17.85 2.08
N ASN A 350 -20.55 18.11 3.37
CA ASN A 350 -21.65 18.36 4.29
C ASN A 350 -22.41 19.65 3.96
N GLN A 351 -21.72 20.73 3.58
CA GLN A 351 -22.35 21.96 3.13
C GLN A 351 -23.20 21.71 1.88
N ASN A 352 -22.66 21.02 0.88
CA ASN A 352 -23.38 20.67 -0.34
C ASN A 352 -24.65 19.83 -0.07
N LEU A 353 -24.58 18.90 0.89
CA LEU A 353 -25.75 18.12 1.31
C LEU A 353 -26.81 18.99 1.99
N ASN A 354 -26.41 19.94 2.85
CA ASN A 354 -27.31 20.87 3.49
C ASN A 354 -27.99 21.80 2.46
N ASP A 355 -27.22 22.29 1.50
CA ASP A 355 -27.77 23.14 0.42
C ASP A 355 -28.75 22.35 -0.46
N LEU A 356 -28.45 21.09 -0.78
CA LEU A 356 -29.36 20.20 -1.50
C LEU A 356 -30.62 19.91 -0.70
N ALA A 357 -30.49 19.64 0.61
CA ALA A 357 -31.65 19.42 1.49
C ALA A 357 -32.58 20.64 1.57
N ALA A 358 -32.03 21.85 1.47
CA ALA A 358 -32.81 23.08 1.43
C ALA A 358 -33.60 23.30 0.10
N LEU A 359 -33.27 22.53 -0.96
CA LEU A 359 -33.98 22.56 -2.24
C LEU A 359 -35.11 21.52 -2.31
N LEU A 360 -35.10 20.53 -1.43
CA LEU A 360 -36.12 19.46 -1.34
C LEU A 360 -37.22 19.82 -0.35
#